data_5973a4f3eb8f51774354ebe9226af6bf
#
_entry.id   5973a4f3eb8f51774354ebe9226af6bf
#
_cell.length_a   1.000
_cell.length_b   1.000
_cell.length_c   1.000
_cell.angle_alpha   90.00
_cell.angle_beta   90.00
_cell.angle_gamma   90.00
#
_symmetry.space_group_name_H-M   'P 1'
#
loop_
_entity.id
_entity.type
_entity.pdbx_description
1 polymer ?
#
loop_
_entity_poly.entity_id
_entity_poly.type
_entity_poly.pdbx_seq_one_letter_code
_entity_poly.pdbx_strand_id
1 'polypeptide(L)'
;MLKRCCVLLFLLLPCAAAAQYPGDEYYPYAEREERRELLTTDSTIFYRAVQSPSDLYGLRTGFNLPQVALRRRGLDYTLERTSLMGVAVSYRYLAAEPAAAGGMRVFRFSDGEPLQPFLASVRFTDRNYLVGAKAAVSASPGDGWRISAALDARSGRDMHVEGVFTNAVTAGLRLARRFGEGHELSVLCIVPPSVRGTRLSSSEEAFTLTGDRLYNPAWGWQDGRVRNSRVRRETVPLALAAYAVPLSASTSFAATLAAEAGVAKYSMLDWYDARTPMPDNYRYLPGYTGDRETEQAWLVGDPRYTQIDWDELIRQNRMAGGHAVYALEDRVERLCNLAFDASFATEADARLTLRYGVSLRRENTRSYKQMRDLLGAGYVTDIDRFLIDDDTYGNLLQNDLRHPGRTVREGDRFGYDYALTLRGAALRLQADYRSDRFRADLSVVLGSDAVSRRGYYEKELFPGGQSYGPSRVMRFTPYTLKAAAGWAFSPRRYLEIAAAAAARTPRAGDLFFQPLYNNRTVDNPVPERTFAAEFGWRLTGPVLDLQATAFAVLTLDGTETRRYYDDMASVYCDMAVTGIGRLSYGIEAAADIRLSYRWRLSLAASAGRYKYARD
;
A
#
# COMPACT_ATOMS: atom_id res chain seq x y z
N MET A 1 -10.63 -2.92 34.98
CA MET A 1 -9.57 -1.95 34.61
C MET A 1 -10.05 -0.82 33.70
N LEU A 2 -10.92 -1.05 32.72
CA LEU A 2 -11.40 0.00 31.79
C LEU A 2 -12.15 1.17 32.47
N LYS A 3 -12.94 0.90 33.53
CA LYS A 3 -13.69 1.97 34.25
C LYS A 3 -12.81 2.99 34.99
N ARG A 4 -11.58 2.63 35.34
CA ARG A 4 -10.65 3.55 36.06
C ARG A 4 -9.84 4.43 35.12
N CYS A 5 -9.54 3.98 33.89
CA CYS A 5 -8.85 4.80 32.88
C CYS A 5 -9.72 5.92 32.32
N CYS A 6 -11.02 5.67 32.10
CA CYS A 6 -11.95 6.71 31.64
C CYS A 6 -12.13 7.83 32.69
N VAL A 7 -12.11 7.51 33.97
CA VAL A 7 -12.25 8.50 35.05
C VAL A 7 -11.01 9.42 35.15
N LEU A 8 -9.80 8.88 34.90
CA LEU A 8 -8.58 9.71 34.90
C LEU A 8 -8.54 10.70 33.72
N LEU A 9 -9.06 10.33 32.55
CA LEU A 9 -9.16 11.24 31.41
C LEU A 9 -10.17 12.37 31.66
N PHE A 10 -11.28 12.07 32.35
CA PHE A 10 -12.28 13.07 32.71
C PHE A 10 -11.86 13.99 33.88
N LEU A 11 -11.00 13.50 34.79
CA LEU A 11 -10.48 14.30 35.91
C LEU A 11 -9.42 15.33 35.48
N LEU A 12 -8.74 15.13 34.35
CA LEU A 12 -7.79 16.11 33.78
C LEU A 12 -8.48 17.25 33.02
N LEU A 13 -9.76 17.10 32.68
CA LEU A 13 -10.54 18.12 31.95
C LEU A 13 -10.77 19.43 32.71
N PRO A 14 -11.03 19.46 34.04
CA PRO A 14 -11.22 20.70 34.78
C PRO A 14 -9.92 21.49 35.00
N CYS A 15 -8.79 20.82 35.21
CA CYS A 15 -7.51 21.49 35.48
C CYS A 15 -6.96 22.24 34.26
N ALA A 16 -7.28 21.79 33.03
CA ALA A 16 -6.89 22.49 31.80
C ALA A 16 -7.69 23.78 31.53
N ALA A 17 -8.81 23.98 32.24
CA ALA A 17 -9.65 25.16 32.07
C ALA A 17 -9.14 26.41 32.79
N ALA A 18 -8.18 26.26 33.73
CA ALA A 18 -7.72 27.36 34.60
C ALA A 18 -6.53 28.15 34.06
N ALA A 19 -5.84 27.68 33.01
CA ALA A 19 -4.69 28.40 32.46
C ALA A 19 -5.16 29.44 31.40
N GLN A 20 -5.63 30.59 31.84
CA GLN A 20 -5.83 31.75 30.99
C GLN A 20 -4.49 32.50 30.79
N TYR A 21 -3.98 32.49 29.57
CA TYR A 21 -2.94 33.43 29.14
C TYR A 21 -3.60 34.57 28.35
N PRO A 22 -3.35 35.83 28.69
CA PRO A 22 -3.84 36.97 27.91
C PRO A 22 -3.07 37.05 26.58
N GLY A 23 -3.75 37.11 25.47
CA GLY A 23 -3.15 37.47 24.20
C GLY A 23 -3.45 36.63 22.95
N ASP A 24 -4.13 35.47 23.07
CA ASP A 24 -4.47 34.67 21.91
C ASP A 24 -5.98 34.73 21.59
N GLU A 25 -6.40 35.77 20.90
CA GLU A 25 -7.78 35.92 20.40
C GLU A 25 -8.04 35.24 19.03
N TYR A 26 -7.11 34.40 18.53
CA TYR A 26 -7.24 33.75 17.24
C TYR A 26 -8.03 32.45 17.29
N TYR A 27 -9.07 32.34 16.46
CA TYR A 27 -9.84 31.12 16.25
C TYR A 27 -9.06 30.09 15.41
N PRO A 28 -9.25 28.77 15.67
CA PRO A 28 -8.38 27.73 15.13
C PRO A 28 -8.37 27.56 13.61
N TYR A 29 -9.29 28.16 12.90
CA TYR A 29 -9.39 28.05 11.45
C TYR A 29 -8.83 29.27 10.68
N ALA A 30 -8.48 30.36 11.37
CA ALA A 30 -8.13 31.62 10.71
C ALA A 30 -6.69 31.71 10.17
N GLU A 31 -5.68 31.08 10.80
CA GLU A 31 -4.27 31.25 10.38
C GLU A 31 -3.36 30.02 10.50
N ARG A 32 -3.92 28.84 10.76
CA ARG A 32 -3.11 27.66 11.12
C ARG A 32 -2.53 26.87 9.96
N GLU A 33 -2.97 27.08 8.74
CA GLU A 33 -2.38 26.37 7.61
C GLU A 33 -0.90 26.72 7.41
N GLU A 34 -0.53 27.99 7.55
CA GLU A 34 0.86 28.42 7.40
C GLU A 34 1.78 27.93 8.53
N ARG A 35 1.34 28.01 9.80
CA ARG A 35 2.17 27.56 10.94
C ARG A 35 2.34 26.06 11.06
N ARG A 36 1.37 25.26 10.64
CA ARG A 36 1.48 23.79 10.65
C ARG A 36 2.17 23.23 9.44
N GLU A 37 2.12 23.90 8.32
CA GLU A 37 2.99 23.59 7.19
C GLU A 37 4.47 23.68 7.59
N LEU A 38 4.83 24.58 8.50
CA LEU A 38 6.18 24.71 9.06
C LEU A 38 6.54 23.59 10.07
N LEU A 39 5.56 22.96 10.74
CA LEU A 39 5.80 21.92 11.74
C LEU A 39 5.77 20.48 11.18
N THR A 40 5.21 20.27 10.00
CA THR A 40 5.35 19.04 9.23
C THR A 40 6.61 19.03 8.37
N THR A 41 7.62 19.75 8.80
CA THR A 41 8.93 19.84 8.20
C THR A 41 9.66 18.53 8.22
N ASP A 42 9.08 17.48 7.77
CA ASP A 42 9.92 16.35 7.54
C ASP A 42 9.92 16.00 6.07
N SER A 43 11.05 16.29 5.51
CA SER A 43 11.82 15.40 4.68
C SER A 43 11.51 15.33 3.19
N THR A 44 10.47 15.92 2.63
CA THR A 44 10.32 15.89 1.19
C THR A 44 10.39 17.28 0.57
N ILE A 45 11.49 17.52 -0.09
CA ILE A 45 11.69 18.70 -0.93
C ILE A 45 10.74 18.72 -2.14
N PHE A 46 10.13 17.55 -2.45
CA PHE A 46 9.31 17.38 -3.64
C PHE A 46 7.82 17.61 -3.42
N TYR A 47 7.29 17.22 -2.25
CA TYR A 47 5.85 17.29 -1.98
C TYR A 47 5.57 17.35 -0.48
N ARG A 48 4.44 17.91 -0.10
CA ARG A 48 3.94 17.93 1.28
C ARG A 48 2.69 17.08 1.39
N ALA A 49 2.62 16.28 2.44
CA ALA A 49 1.38 15.61 2.83
C ALA A 49 0.44 16.65 3.46
N VAL A 50 -0.73 16.84 2.88
CA VAL A 50 -1.79 17.63 3.51
C VAL A 50 -2.56 16.70 4.42
N GLN A 51 -2.21 16.68 5.70
CA GLN A 51 -3.01 16.06 6.74
C GLN A 51 -4.03 17.06 7.26
N SER A 52 -5.17 16.59 7.73
CA SER A 52 -6.10 17.47 8.45
C SER A 52 -5.35 18.10 9.61
N PRO A 53 -5.33 19.44 9.72
CA PRO A 53 -4.69 20.12 10.85
C PRO A 53 -5.32 19.75 12.20
N SER A 54 -6.51 19.17 12.18
CA SER A 54 -7.24 18.70 13.35
C SER A 54 -6.90 17.26 13.78
N ASP A 55 -6.17 16.47 13.01
CA ASP A 55 -5.88 15.06 13.34
C ASP A 55 -4.56 14.91 14.11
N LEU A 56 -4.57 15.27 15.41
CA LEU A 56 -3.44 15.09 16.31
C LEU A 56 -3.11 13.60 16.50
N TYR A 57 -4.13 12.73 16.58
CA TYR A 57 -3.95 11.30 16.72
C TYR A 57 -3.18 10.72 15.53
N GLY A 58 -3.59 11.03 14.31
CA GLY A 58 -2.90 10.62 13.09
C GLY A 58 -1.45 11.11 13.03
N LEU A 59 -1.18 12.32 13.50
CA LEU A 59 0.17 12.87 13.59
C LEU A 59 1.07 12.12 14.58
N ARG A 60 0.52 11.60 15.69
CA ARG A 60 1.28 10.94 16.76
C ARG A 60 1.39 9.42 16.60
N THR A 61 0.52 8.81 15.83
CA THR A 61 0.55 7.37 15.53
C THR A 61 1.17 7.03 14.17
N GLY A 62 1.60 8.04 13.41
CA GLY A 62 2.31 7.85 12.15
C GLY A 62 3.66 7.17 12.37
N PHE A 63 3.94 6.13 11.58
CA PHE A 63 5.23 5.45 11.58
C PHE A 63 6.10 5.93 10.42
N ASN A 64 7.36 6.25 10.71
CA ASN A 64 8.37 6.58 9.71
C ASN A 64 8.94 5.36 8.97
N LEU A 65 8.26 4.22 9.04
CA LEU A 65 8.70 3.01 8.35
C LEU A 65 8.14 2.99 6.92
N PRO A 66 9.00 2.95 5.91
CA PRO A 66 8.55 2.80 4.54
C PRO A 66 7.84 1.46 4.37
N GLN A 67 6.72 1.46 3.66
CA GLN A 67 6.00 0.27 3.18
C GLN A 67 5.24 -0.54 4.26
N VAL A 68 4.93 0.02 5.39
CA VAL A 68 3.97 -0.59 6.30
C VAL A 68 2.56 -0.19 5.89
N ALA A 69 1.79 -1.15 5.40
CA ALA A 69 0.36 -1.01 5.19
C ALA A 69 -0.35 -1.16 6.54
N LEU A 70 -0.72 -0.04 7.14
CA LEU A 70 -1.45 -0.04 8.40
C LEU A 70 -2.96 0.00 8.14
N ARG A 71 -3.71 -0.82 8.89
CA ARG A 71 -5.17 -0.76 8.92
C ARG A 71 -5.58 0.22 10.02
N ARG A 72 -6.12 1.37 9.63
CA ARG A 72 -6.72 2.30 10.58
C ARG A 72 -8.21 1.99 10.72
N ARG A 73 -8.70 1.92 11.96
CA ARG A 73 -10.12 1.70 12.27
C ARG A 73 -10.70 0.44 11.61
N GLY A 74 -9.87 -0.57 11.39
CA GLY A 74 -10.26 -1.82 10.71
C GLY A 74 -10.43 -1.72 9.19
N LEU A 75 -10.24 -0.55 8.60
CA LEU A 75 -10.29 -0.35 7.15
C LEU A 75 -9.06 -0.95 6.48
N ASP A 76 -9.25 -1.59 5.34
CA ASP A 76 -8.15 -2.06 4.51
C ASP A 76 -7.36 -0.86 3.98
N TYR A 77 -6.02 -0.94 3.96
CA TYR A 77 -5.15 0.13 3.47
C TYR A 77 -5.42 0.50 2.00
N THR A 78 -6.00 -0.40 1.22
CA THR A 78 -6.38 -0.14 -0.17
C THR A 78 -7.59 0.77 -0.31
N LEU A 79 -8.31 1.02 0.79
CA LEU A 79 -9.33 2.06 0.86
C LEU A 79 -8.72 3.46 0.99
N GLU A 80 -7.44 3.55 1.35
CA GLU A 80 -6.73 4.80 1.36
C GLU A 80 -6.40 5.24 -0.07
N ARG A 81 -6.88 6.42 -0.45
CA ARG A 81 -6.55 7.03 -1.75
C ARG A 81 -5.45 8.04 -1.55
N THR A 82 -4.31 7.80 -2.17
CA THR A 82 -3.23 8.76 -2.24
C THR A 82 -3.36 9.58 -3.51
N SER A 83 -3.33 10.90 -3.38
CA SER A 83 -3.42 11.81 -4.52
C SER A 83 -2.21 12.76 -4.53
N LEU A 84 -1.59 12.88 -5.68
CA LEU A 84 -0.49 13.82 -5.94
C LEU A 84 -0.94 14.79 -7.02
N MET A 85 -1.08 16.09 -6.67
CA MET A 85 -1.58 17.14 -7.57
C MET A 85 -2.90 16.78 -8.29
N GLY A 86 -3.83 16.16 -7.57
CA GLY A 86 -5.15 15.79 -8.07
C GLY A 86 -5.25 14.38 -8.64
N VAL A 87 -4.19 13.80 -9.19
CA VAL A 87 -4.18 12.43 -9.71
C VAL A 87 -3.92 11.40 -8.63
N ALA A 88 -4.62 10.26 -8.69
CA ALA A 88 -4.35 9.14 -7.81
C ALA A 88 -3.05 8.46 -8.23
N VAL A 89 -2.17 8.22 -7.25
CA VAL A 89 -0.89 7.53 -7.44
C VAL A 89 -0.73 6.37 -6.48
N SER A 90 0.13 5.42 -6.81
CA SER A 90 0.45 4.31 -5.94
C SER A 90 1.18 4.78 -4.68
N TYR A 91 0.89 4.18 -3.52
CA TYR A 91 1.58 4.44 -2.25
C TYR A 91 3.09 4.16 -2.30
N ARG A 92 3.59 3.40 -3.27
CA ARG A 92 5.01 3.02 -3.41
C ARG A 92 5.96 4.21 -3.56
N TYR A 93 5.47 5.33 -4.10
CA TYR A 93 6.28 6.55 -4.25
C TYR A 93 6.42 7.33 -2.95
N LEU A 94 5.59 7.02 -1.97
CA LEU A 94 5.52 7.68 -0.68
C LEU A 94 6.23 6.90 0.42
N ALA A 95 6.99 5.88 0.05
CA ALA A 95 7.68 4.99 0.97
C ALA A 95 8.71 5.69 1.88
N ALA A 96 9.06 6.92 1.61
CA ALA A 96 9.94 7.74 2.43
C ALA A 96 9.18 8.59 3.48
N GLU A 97 7.86 8.63 3.42
CA GLU A 97 7.01 9.42 4.31
C GLU A 97 6.30 8.54 5.34
N PRO A 98 6.13 9.03 6.59
CA PRO A 98 5.32 8.33 7.57
C PRO A 98 3.89 8.23 7.07
N ALA A 99 3.40 7.01 7.00
CA ALA A 99 2.03 6.76 6.66
C ALA A 99 1.13 7.16 7.81
N ALA A 100 0.42 8.29 7.72
CA ALA A 100 -0.76 8.47 8.52
C ALA A 100 -1.80 7.42 8.07
N ALA A 101 -2.36 6.70 8.99
CA ALA A 101 -3.28 5.63 8.69
C ALA A 101 -4.69 6.18 8.45
N GLY A 102 -5.32 5.72 7.39
CA GLY A 102 -6.73 5.91 7.07
C GLY A 102 -7.11 7.30 6.54
N GLY A 103 -7.84 7.32 5.46
CA GLY A 103 -8.33 8.52 4.81
C GLY A 103 -7.62 8.84 3.50
N MET A 104 -8.02 9.93 2.89
CA MET A 104 -7.41 10.42 1.66
C MET A 104 -6.17 11.24 2.00
N ARG A 105 -5.00 10.80 1.51
CA ARG A 105 -3.81 11.64 1.53
C ARG A 105 -3.71 12.44 0.26
N VAL A 106 -3.58 13.72 0.41
CA VAL A 106 -3.33 14.64 -0.69
C VAL A 106 -1.93 15.20 -0.52
N PHE A 107 -1.07 14.92 -1.48
CA PHE A 107 0.26 15.51 -1.54
C PHE A 107 0.24 16.67 -2.51
N ARG A 108 0.77 17.80 -2.09
CA ARG A 108 1.01 18.95 -2.94
C ARG A 108 2.49 19.21 -3.03
N PHE A 109 2.94 19.65 -4.18
CA PHE A 109 4.28 20.19 -4.29
C PHE A 109 4.39 21.44 -3.42
N SER A 110 5.55 21.62 -2.81
CA SER A 110 5.86 22.85 -2.11
C SER A 110 5.83 24.02 -3.11
N ASP A 111 4.86 24.92 -2.96
CA ASP A 111 4.75 26.13 -3.76
C ASP A 111 5.67 27.24 -3.24
N GLY A 112 6.18 27.08 -2.02
CA GLY A 112 7.11 27.99 -1.39
C GLY A 112 8.58 27.72 -1.72
N GLU A 113 9.44 28.65 -1.38
CA GLU A 113 10.87 28.41 -1.35
C GLU A 113 11.16 27.26 -0.36
N PRO A 114 12.08 26.35 -0.69
CA PRO A 114 12.45 25.30 0.24
C PRO A 114 13.02 25.93 1.50
N LEU A 115 12.60 25.44 2.67
CA LEU A 115 13.13 25.89 3.96
C LEU A 115 14.64 25.73 4.07
N GLN A 116 15.19 24.78 3.30
CA GLN A 116 16.63 24.53 3.21
C GLN A 116 16.99 24.22 1.75
N PRO A 117 17.94 24.96 1.15
CA PRO A 117 18.39 24.71 -0.22
C PRO A 117 19.12 23.37 -0.37
N PHE A 118 19.64 22.83 0.71
CA PHE A 118 20.34 21.55 0.76
C PHE A 118 19.99 20.76 2.03
N LEU A 119 19.72 19.48 1.88
CA LEU A 119 19.52 18.52 2.97
C LEU A 119 20.40 17.31 2.72
N ALA A 120 21.15 16.87 3.73
CA ALA A 120 21.80 15.56 3.75
C ALA A 120 21.53 14.87 5.07
N SER A 121 21.25 13.57 5.04
CA SER A 121 21.09 12.77 6.24
C SER A 121 21.62 11.36 6.04
N VAL A 122 22.18 10.78 7.09
CA VAL A 122 22.58 9.38 7.18
C VAL A 122 21.79 8.74 8.30
N ARG A 123 21.32 7.52 8.08
CA ARG A 123 20.52 6.75 9.02
C ARG A 123 21.12 5.38 9.20
N PHE A 124 21.12 4.90 10.42
CA PHE A 124 21.48 3.53 10.77
C PHE A 124 20.29 2.86 11.42
N THR A 125 20.04 1.62 11.06
CA THR A 125 18.96 0.81 11.64
C THR A 125 19.37 -0.65 11.67
N ASP A 126 18.79 -1.40 12.58
CA ASP A 126 18.98 -2.85 12.73
C ASP A 126 17.88 -3.66 12.02
N ARG A 127 16.88 -3.00 11.44
CA ARG A 127 15.73 -3.62 10.77
C ARG A 127 15.66 -3.30 9.29
N ASN A 128 15.47 -4.33 8.47
CA ASN A 128 15.30 -4.33 7.01
C ASN A 128 16.55 -3.90 6.22
N TYR A 129 17.34 -2.93 6.69
CA TYR A 129 18.61 -2.47 6.11
C TYR A 129 19.53 -1.96 7.22
N LEU A 130 20.82 -1.75 6.93
CA LEU A 130 21.78 -1.26 7.91
C LEU A 130 22.05 0.24 7.78
N VAL A 131 22.18 0.71 6.56
CA VAL A 131 22.55 2.10 6.27
C VAL A 131 21.56 2.72 5.30
N GLY A 132 21.14 3.93 5.57
CA GLY A 132 20.40 4.79 4.66
C GLY A 132 21.07 6.15 4.53
N ALA A 133 21.15 6.68 3.33
CA ALA A 133 21.63 8.02 3.03
C ALA A 133 20.62 8.77 2.18
N LYS A 134 20.33 10.02 2.51
CA LYS A 134 19.45 10.90 1.75
C LYS A 134 20.18 12.20 1.48
N ALA A 135 20.08 12.67 0.24
CA ALA A 135 20.50 13.99 -0.15
C ALA A 135 19.39 14.64 -0.98
N ALA A 136 19.18 15.93 -0.77
CA ALA A 136 18.22 16.69 -1.53
C ALA A 136 18.70 18.13 -1.71
N VAL A 137 18.42 18.70 -2.88
CA VAL A 137 18.79 20.07 -3.25
C VAL A 137 17.59 20.74 -3.91
N SER A 138 17.44 22.03 -3.64
CA SER A 138 16.46 22.87 -4.30
C SER A 138 17.07 24.23 -4.60
N ALA A 139 16.78 24.73 -5.79
CA ALA A 139 17.31 26.01 -6.28
C ALA A 139 16.25 26.75 -7.09
N SER A 140 16.34 28.08 -7.04
CA SER A 140 15.54 29.00 -7.86
C SER A 140 16.50 29.87 -8.69
N PRO A 141 16.94 29.38 -9.88
CA PRO A 141 18.00 30.04 -10.66
C PRO A 141 17.57 31.34 -11.34
N GLY A 142 16.35 31.81 -11.16
CA GLY A 142 15.79 33.01 -11.80
C GLY A 142 14.77 32.69 -12.87
N ASP A 143 14.22 33.71 -13.54
CA ASP A 143 13.19 33.59 -14.60
C ASP A 143 12.01 32.69 -14.28
N GLY A 144 11.61 32.64 -13.00
CA GLY A 144 10.50 31.81 -12.51
C GLY A 144 10.79 30.31 -12.43
N TRP A 145 12.04 29.89 -12.67
CA TRP A 145 12.43 28.49 -12.55
C TRP A 145 12.60 28.05 -11.10
N ARG A 146 12.16 26.85 -10.80
CA ARG A 146 12.42 26.10 -9.57
C ARG A 146 12.84 24.68 -9.91
N ILE A 147 13.95 24.25 -9.36
CA ILE A 147 14.53 22.92 -9.60
C ILE A 147 14.72 22.25 -8.25
N SER A 148 14.23 21.04 -8.11
CA SER A 148 14.44 20.23 -6.90
C SER A 148 14.85 18.83 -7.30
N ALA A 149 15.88 18.31 -6.65
CA ALA A 149 16.37 16.95 -6.85
C ALA A 149 16.56 16.25 -5.50
N ALA A 150 16.25 14.97 -5.39
CA ALA A 150 16.52 14.17 -4.21
C ALA A 150 16.96 12.76 -4.57
N LEU A 151 17.80 12.19 -3.70
CA LEU A 151 18.24 10.82 -3.74
C LEU A 151 18.11 10.22 -2.33
N ASP A 152 17.42 9.09 -2.19
CA ASP A 152 17.36 8.29 -0.96
C ASP A 152 17.88 6.88 -1.29
N ALA A 153 18.97 6.47 -0.66
CA ALA A 153 19.59 5.17 -0.84
C ALA A 153 19.54 4.39 0.48
N ARG A 154 19.24 3.09 0.42
CA ARG A 154 19.20 2.18 1.57
C ARG A 154 19.86 0.88 1.20
N SER A 155 20.72 0.36 2.08
CA SER A 155 21.44 -0.88 1.82
C SER A 155 21.72 -1.63 3.11
N GLY A 156 21.69 -2.95 3.02
CA GLY A 156 22.08 -3.86 4.07
C GLY A 156 21.06 -4.95 4.39
N ARG A 157 21.47 -5.83 5.29
CA ARG A 157 20.65 -6.92 5.81
C ARG A 157 19.88 -6.50 7.06
N ASP A 158 18.81 -7.21 7.38
CA ASP A 158 18.18 -7.19 8.68
C ASP A 158 19.09 -7.89 9.71
N MET A 159 19.23 -7.32 10.91
CA MET A 159 20.08 -7.92 11.95
C MET A 159 19.35 -8.98 12.78
N HIS A 160 18.04 -9.08 12.67
CA HIS A 160 17.21 -9.97 13.49
C HIS A 160 16.54 -11.08 12.68
N VAL A 161 16.42 -10.93 11.36
CA VAL A 161 15.79 -11.91 10.48
C VAL A 161 16.76 -12.32 9.41
N GLU A 162 17.27 -13.54 9.51
CA GLU A 162 18.24 -14.08 8.55
C GLU A 162 17.65 -14.16 7.13
N GLY A 163 18.50 -13.88 6.14
CA GLY A 163 18.12 -13.87 4.72
C GLY A 163 17.31 -12.65 4.28
N VAL A 164 16.89 -11.75 5.20
CA VAL A 164 16.19 -10.50 4.88
C VAL A 164 17.21 -9.39 4.61
N PHE A 165 16.99 -8.64 3.54
CA PHE A 165 17.83 -7.51 3.15
C PHE A 165 17.05 -6.51 2.30
N THR A 166 17.54 -5.28 2.24
CA THR A 166 17.02 -4.26 1.33
C THR A 166 18.17 -3.50 0.67
N ASN A 167 18.11 -3.44 -0.65
CA ASN A 167 18.93 -2.54 -1.47
C ASN A 167 17.96 -1.72 -2.33
N ALA A 168 17.84 -0.44 -2.04
CA ALA A 168 16.87 0.43 -2.68
C ALA A 168 17.47 1.82 -2.92
N VAL A 169 17.11 2.40 -4.05
CA VAL A 169 17.43 3.79 -4.38
C VAL A 169 16.14 4.45 -4.86
N THR A 170 15.83 5.63 -4.37
CA THR A 170 14.75 6.45 -4.90
C THR A 170 15.36 7.77 -5.36
N ALA A 171 15.30 8.03 -6.65
CA ALA A 171 15.72 9.30 -7.24
C ALA A 171 14.49 10.07 -7.70
N GLY A 172 14.46 11.36 -7.43
CA GLY A 172 13.39 12.25 -7.84
C GLY A 172 13.94 13.57 -8.38
N LEU A 173 13.30 14.08 -9.43
CA LEU A 173 13.58 15.36 -10.04
C LEU A 173 12.28 16.12 -10.29
N ARG A 174 12.20 17.35 -9.82
CA ARG A 174 11.12 18.29 -10.14
C ARG A 174 11.69 19.50 -10.84
N LEU A 175 11.07 19.86 -11.95
CA LEU A 175 11.30 21.12 -12.65
C LEU A 175 9.97 21.87 -12.65
N ALA A 176 9.98 23.12 -12.23
CA ALA A 176 8.81 23.99 -12.31
C ALA A 176 9.21 25.36 -12.85
N ARG A 177 8.33 25.96 -13.63
CA ARG A 177 8.50 27.31 -14.16
C ARG A 177 7.23 28.11 -14.00
N ARG A 178 7.36 29.28 -13.40
CA ARG A 178 6.33 30.32 -13.42
C ARG A 178 6.63 31.31 -14.55
N PHE A 179 5.61 31.67 -15.31
CA PHE A 179 5.76 32.61 -16.43
C PHE A 179 4.44 33.37 -16.64
N GLY A 180 4.52 34.50 -17.35
CA GLY A 180 3.38 35.36 -17.61
C GLY A 180 2.63 35.79 -16.34
N GLU A 181 1.30 35.87 -16.43
CA GLU A 181 0.41 36.31 -15.34
C GLU A 181 0.04 35.14 -14.41
N GLY A 182 1.04 34.48 -13.81
CA GLY A 182 0.81 33.42 -12.80
C GLY A 182 0.64 32.00 -13.36
N HIS A 183 0.97 31.76 -14.62
CA HIS A 183 1.06 30.42 -15.18
C HIS A 183 2.16 29.62 -14.50
N GLU A 184 1.90 28.37 -14.16
CA GLU A 184 2.90 27.44 -13.64
C GLU A 184 2.85 26.11 -14.40
N LEU A 185 3.98 25.70 -14.93
CA LEU A 185 4.18 24.36 -15.49
C LEU A 185 5.18 23.62 -14.61
N SER A 186 4.86 22.41 -14.17
CA SER A 186 5.78 21.59 -13.41
C SER A 186 5.82 20.14 -13.94
N VAL A 187 7.02 19.57 -13.92
CA VAL A 187 7.27 18.17 -14.27
C VAL A 187 7.96 17.51 -13.09
N LEU A 188 7.47 16.35 -12.68
CA LEU A 188 8.07 15.50 -11.65
C LEU A 188 8.37 14.13 -12.25
N CYS A 189 9.56 13.62 -11.97
CA CYS A 189 9.93 12.25 -12.25
C CYS A 189 10.47 11.60 -10.97
N ILE A 190 9.97 10.40 -10.61
CA ILE A 190 10.44 9.60 -9.48
C ILE A 190 10.76 8.20 -9.99
N VAL A 191 11.97 7.72 -9.70
CA VAL A 191 12.45 6.39 -10.10
C VAL A 191 12.90 5.62 -8.84
N PRO A 192 12.11 4.63 -8.35
CA PRO A 192 12.37 3.89 -7.12
C PRO A 192 12.85 2.44 -7.36
N PRO A 193 14.01 2.15 -7.92
CA PRO A 193 14.50 0.78 -8.02
C PRO A 193 14.76 0.19 -6.63
N SER A 194 14.32 -1.05 -6.42
CA SER A 194 14.54 -1.77 -5.17
C SER A 194 14.69 -3.27 -5.37
N VAL A 195 15.54 -3.87 -4.54
CA VAL A 195 15.71 -5.33 -4.42
C VAL A 195 15.65 -5.68 -2.94
N ARG A 196 14.73 -6.58 -2.56
CA ARG A 196 14.52 -6.96 -1.16
C ARG A 196 14.33 -8.45 -1.01
N GLY A 197 15.12 -9.06 -0.11
CA GLY A 197 14.84 -10.38 0.42
C GLY A 197 13.76 -10.29 1.49
N THR A 198 12.71 -11.10 1.39
CA THR A 198 11.58 -11.07 2.32
C THR A 198 11.57 -12.30 3.20
N ARG A 199 10.94 -12.19 4.36
CA ARG A 199 10.64 -13.30 5.25
C ARG A 199 9.38 -14.03 4.75
N LEU A 200 9.36 -15.36 4.91
CA LEU A 200 8.17 -16.17 4.83
C LEU A 200 7.70 -16.52 6.24
N SER A 201 6.38 -16.52 6.47
CA SER A 201 5.81 -17.02 7.73
C SER A 201 6.00 -18.53 7.81
N SER A 202 6.11 -19.04 9.02
CA SER A 202 6.27 -20.46 9.30
C SER A 202 5.19 -20.98 10.25
N SER A 203 5.22 -22.28 10.60
CA SER A 203 4.31 -22.90 11.53
C SER A 203 4.68 -22.58 12.98
N GLU A 204 3.70 -22.71 13.89
CA GLU A 204 3.94 -22.56 15.34
C GLU A 204 4.90 -23.64 15.86
N GLU A 205 4.86 -24.84 15.28
CA GLU A 205 5.79 -25.91 15.61
C GLU A 205 7.25 -25.52 15.29
N ALA A 206 7.51 -24.99 14.07
CA ALA A 206 8.83 -24.54 13.68
C ALA A 206 9.33 -23.38 14.58
N PHE A 207 8.46 -22.45 14.96
CA PHE A 207 8.82 -21.40 15.92
C PHE A 207 9.15 -21.94 17.32
N THR A 208 8.45 -22.98 17.75
CA THR A 208 8.71 -23.62 19.04
C THR A 208 10.02 -24.37 19.03
N LEU A 209 10.27 -25.15 17.98
CA LEU A 209 11.50 -25.93 17.84
C LEU A 209 12.76 -25.06 17.72
N THR A 210 12.69 -23.97 16.98
CA THR A 210 13.82 -23.04 16.83
C THR A 210 13.96 -22.09 18.02
N GLY A 211 12.94 -21.96 18.89
CA GLY A 211 12.89 -20.93 19.92
C GLY A 211 12.86 -19.49 19.38
N ASP A 212 12.68 -19.33 18.07
CA ASP A 212 12.75 -18.04 17.40
C ASP A 212 11.46 -17.73 16.60
N ARG A 213 10.70 -16.75 17.08
CA ARG A 213 9.51 -16.25 16.36
C ARG A 213 9.84 -15.42 15.11
N LEU A 214 11.11 -15.12 14.88
CA LEU A 214 11.62 -14.45 13.68
C LEU A 214 12.23 -15.44 12.67
N TYR A 215 12.19 -16.73 12.95
CA TYR A 215 12.63 -17.76 12.02
C TYR A 215 12.10 -17.54 10.60
N ASN A 216 12.96 -17.71 9.60
CA ASN A 216 12.66 -17.51 8.19
C ASN A 216 13.03 -18.76 7.39
N PRO A 217 12.07 -19.55 6.88
CA PRO A 217 12.35 -20.74 6.09
C PRO A 217 12.74 -20.44 4.62
N ALA A 218 12.70 -19.17 4.20
CA ALA A 218 12.84 -18.80 2.79
C ALA A 218 14.30 -18.67 2.31
N TRP A 219 15.28 -18.90 3.16
CA TRP A 219 16.69 -18.72 2.84
C TRP A 219 17.53 -19.97 3.16
N GLY A 220 18.74 -19.97 2.68
CA GLY A 220 19.73 -20.97 2.99
C GLY A 220 21.09 -20.64 2.35
N TRP A 221 22.02 -21.55 2.44
CA TRP A 221 23.35 -21.39 1.88
C TRP A 221 23.44 -21.99 0.48
N GLN A 222 24.10 -21.29 -0.42
CA GLN A 222 24.52 -21.76 -1.71
C GLN A 222 26.00 -21.44 -1.87
N ASP A 223 26.83 -22.45 -1.98
CA ASP A 223 28.29 -22.29 -2.17
C ASP A 223 28.88 -21.27 -1.16
N GLY A 224 28.50 -21.42 0.12
CA GLY A 224 28.93 -20.55 1.20
C GLY A 224 28.34 -19.13 1.21
N ARG A 225 27.35 -18.82 0.37
CA ARG A 225 26.67 -17.51 0.32
C ARG A 225 25.22 -17.62 0.70
N VAL A 226 24.73 -16.61 1.43
CA VAL A 226 23.31 -16.49 1.76
C VAL A 226 22.49 -16.27 0.50
N ARG A 227 21.49 -17.13 0.26
CA ARG A 227 20.53 -17.01 -0.83
C ARG A 227 19.09 -17.07 -0.29
N ASN A 228 18.26 -16.11 -0.66
CA ASN A 228 16.85 -16.07 -0.31
C ASN A 228 16.00 -16.43 -1.55
N SER A 229 15.03 -17.33 -1.38
CA SER A 229 14.10 -17.74 -2.45
C SER A 229 13.01 -16.70 -2.72
N ARG A 230 12.76 -15.81 -1.76
CA ARG A 230 11.68 -14.81 -1.78
C ARG A 230 12.24 -13.40 -1.94
N VAL A 231 12.68 -13.08 -3.15
CA VAL A 231 13.26 -11.77 -3.47
C VAL A 231 12.29 -10.95 -4.31
N ARG A 232 11.93 -9.78 -3.81
CA ARG A 232 11.15 -8.78 -4.56
C ARG A 232 12.09 -7.80 -5.24
N ARG A 233 11.92 -7.63 -6.55
CA ARG A 233 12.59 -6.62 -7.38
C ARG A 233 11.55 -5.74 -7.99
N GLU A 234 11.71 -4.45 -7.83
CA GLU A 234 10.70 -3.51 -8.28
C GLU A 234 11.37 -2.27 -8.86
N THR A 235 10.93 -1.88 -10.05
CA THR A 235 11.29 -0.60 -10.67
C THR A 235 10.05 -0.11 -11.42
N VAL A 236 9.33 0.84 -10.80
CA VAL A 236 8.11 1.42 -11.38
C VAL A 236 8.24 2.94 -11.31
N PRO A 237 8.85 3.58 -12.31
CA PRO A 237 8.91 5.03 -12.43
C PRO A 237 7.53 5.69 -12.48
N LEU A 238 7.45 6.90 -11.90
CA LEU A 238 6.35 7.84 -12.02
C LEU A 238 6.84 9.08 -12.75
N ALA A 239 6.14 9.47 -13.80
CA ALA A 239 6.27 10.77 -14.45
C ALA A 239 4.95 11.54 -14.30
N LEU A 240 5.04 12.81 -13.95
CA LEU A 240 3.89 13.68 -13.75
C LEU A 240 4.18 15.05 -14.38
N ALA A 241 3.21 15.57 -15.13
CA ALA A 241 3.21 16.92 -15.65
C ALA A 241 1.95 17.65 -15.17
N ALA A 242 2.12 18.82 -14.57
CA ALA A 242 1.03 19.63 -14.04
C ALA A 242 1.14 21.07 -14.55
N TYR A 243 -0.01 21.60 -14.91
CA TYR A 243 -0.16 22.99 -15.34
C TYR A 243 -1.22 23.67 -14.48
N ALA A 244 -0.94 24.87 -14.02
CA ALA A 244 -1.87 25.69 -13.26
C ALA A 244 -1.85 27.12 -13.77
N VAL A 245 -3.02 27.77 -13.77
CA VAL A 245 -3.18 29.14 -14.22
C VAL A 245 -4.32 29.83 -13.47
N PRO A 246 -4.14 31.07 -12.98
CA PRO A 246 -5.24 31.91 -12.54
C PRO A 246 -6.03 32.37 -13.78
N LEU A 247 -7.33 32.09 -13.83
CA LEU A 247 -8.22 32.55 -14.90
C LEU A 247 -8.83 33.89 -14.59
N SER A 248 -8.99 34.20 -13.29
CA SER A 248 -9.45 35.47 -12.76
C SER A 248 -8.89 35.66 -11.35
N ALA A 249 -9.21 36.80 -10.72
CA ALA A 249 -8.85 37.05 -9.32
C ALA A 249 -9.42 36.01 -8.34
N SER A 250 -10.55 35.35 -8.71
CA SER A 250 -11.24 34.40 -7.84
C SER A 250 -11.22 32.95 -8.37
N THR A 251 -10.77 32.71 -9.60
CA THR A 251 -10.84 31.37 -10.21
C THR A 251 -9.49 30.95 -10.76
N SER A 252 -9.06 29.76 -10.38
CA SER A 252 -7.86 29.10 -10.93
C SER A 252 -8.23 27.78 -11.60
N PHE A 253 -7.44 27.39 -12.58
CA PHE A 253 -7.51 26.12 -13.27
C PHE A 253 -6.23 25.33 -13.03
N ALA A 254 -6.36 24.02 -12.84
CA ALA A 254 -5.23 23.11 -12.80
C ALA A 254 -5.52 21.83 -13.58
N ALA A 255 -4.54 21.35 -14.32
CA ALA A 255 -4.58 20.09 -15.02
C ALA A 255 -3.31 19.28 -14.75
N THR A 256 -3.44 17.98 -14.55
CA THR A 256 -2.32 17.08 -14.25
C THR A 256 -2.45 15.80 -15.04
N LEU A 257 -1.35 15.39 -15.67
CA LEU A 257 -1.19 14.10 -16.32
C LEU A 257 -0.12 13.30 -15.58
N ALA A 258 -0.40 12.05 -15.23
CA ALA A 258 0.55 11.14 -14.61
C ALA A 258 0.64 9.82 -15.37
N ALA A 259 1.84 9.28 -15.45
CA ALA A 259 2.14 7.97 -16.02
C ALA A 259 3.02 7.17 -15.05
N GLU A 260 2.59 5.96 -14.74
CA GLU A 260 3.36 4.95 -14.01
C GLU A 260 3.63 3.79 -14.97
N ALA A 261 4.88 3.45 -15.21
CA ALA A 261 5.22 2.32 -16.06
C ALA A 261 6.44 1.59 -15.52
N GLY A 262 6.33 0.28 -15.34
CA GLY A 262 7.45 -0.48 -14.81
C GLY A 262 7.14 -1.94 -14.53
N VAL A 263 8.03 -2.58 -13.79
CA VAL A 263 7.99 -4.02 -13.51
C VAL A 263 8.23 -4.28 -12.04
N ALA A 264 7.39 -5.13 -11.45
CA ALA A 264 7.60 -5.75 -10.15
C ALA A 264 7.75 -7.26 -10.34
N LYS A 265 8.79 -7.85 -9.75
CA LYS A 265 9.09 -9.28 -9.81
C LYS A 265 9.18 -9.83 -8.39
N TYR A 266 8.61 -10.99 -8.18
CA TYR A 266 8.69 -11.71 -6.91
C TYR A 266 9.12 -13.16 -7.15
N SER A 267 10.29 -13.53 -6.64
CA SER A 267 10.81 -14.87 -6.84
C SER A 267 10.23 -15.89 -5.87
N MET A 268 10.09 -17.11 -6.32
CA MET A 268 9.78 -18.27 -5.47
C MET A 268 10.30 -19.56 -6.09
N LEU A 269 10.63 -20.53 -5.23
CA LEU A 269 10.96 -21.88 -5.65
C LEU A 269 9.72 -22.59 -6.19
N ASP A 270 9.93 -23.32 -7.26
CA ASP A 270 8.98 -24.21 -7.89
C ASP A 270 9.62 -25.61 -8.02
N TRP A 271 8.82 -26.68 -8.01
CA TRP A 271 9.30 -28.06 -8.10
C TRP A 271 8.33 -28.91 -8.91
N TYR A 272 8.86 -29.92 -9.60
CA TYR A 272 8.15 -30.80 -10.51
C TYR A 272 8.33 -32.23 -10.05
N ASP A 273 7.23 -32.93 -9.71
CA ASP A 273 7.22 -34.31 -9.24
C ASP A 273 8.36 -34.63 -8.25
N ALA A 274 8.50 -33.79 -7.24
CA ALA A 274 9.57 -33.85 -6.28
C ALA A 274 9.12 -33.35 -4.90
N ARG A 275 9.92 -33.69 -3.91
CA ARG A 275 9.73 -33.23 -2.53
C ARG A 275 9.81 -31.70 -2.47
N THR A 276 8.88 -31.06 -1.73
CA THR A 276 8.95 -29.59 -1.54
C THR A 276 10.31 -29.15 -0.97
N PRO A 277 10.93 -28.10 -1.52
CA PRO A 277 12.22 -27.62 -1.02
C PRO A 277 12.11 -26.77 0.25
N MET A 278 10.91 -26.56 0.78
CA MET A 278 10.70 -25.72 1.96
C MET A 278 10.92 -26.52 3.24
N PRO A 279 11.86 -26.11 4.12
CA PRO A 279 12.25 -26.88 5.30
C PRO A 279 11.13 -27.01 6.32
N ASP A 280 10.27 -26.02 6.43
CA ASP A 280 9.16 -25.94 7.40
C ASP A 280 7.86 -26.58 6.93
N ASN A 281 7.90 -27.39 5.88
CA ASN A 281 6.73 -28.18 5.50
C ASN A 281 6.36 -29.15 6.63
N TYR A 282 5.09 -29.18 7.03
CA TYR A 282 4.62 -29.97 8.16
C TYR A 282 5.02 -31.45 8.10
N ARG A 283 5.14 -32.02 6.86
CA ARG A 283 5.54 -33.42 6.64
C ARG A 283 7.00 -33.72 7.02
N TYR A 284 7.81 -32.68 7.26
CA TYR A 284 9.22 -32.79 7.65
C TYR A 284 9.44 -32.45 9.12
N LEU A 285 8.38 -31.99 9.81
CA LEU A 285 8.48 -31.63 11.21
C LEU A 285 8.24 -32.83 12.13
N PRO A 286 8.83 -32.84 13.32
CA PRO A 286 8.72 -33.94 14.29
C PRO A 286 7.28 -34.28 14.65
N GLY A 287 6.38 -33.31 14.71
CA GLY A 287 4.97 -33.51 15.02
C GLY A 287 4.27 -34.44 14.01
N TYR A 288 4.75 -34.51 12.77
CA TYR A 288 4.24 -35.42 11.75
C TYR A 288 5.09 -36.69 11.64
N THR A 289 6.43 -36.58 11.64
CA THR A 289 7.33 -37.72 11.43
C THR A 289 7.44 -38.61 12.65
N GLY A 290 7.26 -38.06 13.86
CA GLY A 290 7.53 -38.75 15.13
C GLY A 290 9.00 -39.10 15.35
N ASP A 291 9.92 -38.55 14.54
CA ASP A 291 11.33 -38.89 14.53
C ASP A 291 12.14 -37.98 15.48
N ARG A 292 12.83 -38.62 16.43
CA ARG A 292 13.65 -37.91 17.42
C ARG A 292 14.91 -37.31 16.84
N GLU A 293 15.46 -37.87 15.77
CA GLU A 293 16.64 -37.31 15.10
C GLU A 293 16.27 -35.97 14.46
N THR A 294 15.15 -35.94 13.77
CA THR A 294 14.58 -34.72 13.19
C THR A 294 14.31 -33.67 14.29
N GLU A 295 13.72 -34.07 15.42
CA GLU A 295 13.47 -33.16 16.54
C GLU A 295 14.78 -32.53 17.07
N GLN A 296 15.79 -33.37 17.30
CA GLN A 296 17.08 -32.90 17.80
C GLN A 296 17.76 -31.97 16.77
N ALA A 297 17.71 -32.30 15.48
CA ALA A 297 18.28 -31.46 14.43
C ALA A 297 17.62 -30.05 14.40
N TRP A 298 16.29 -29.97 14.56
CA TRP A 298 15.58 -28.69 14.67
C TRP A 298 15.96 -27.93 15.94
N LEU A 299 16.02 -28.58 17.10
CA LEU A 299 16.36 -27.97 18.37
C LEU A 299 17.79 -27.39 18.40
N VAL A 300 18.74 -28.01 17.69
CA VAL A 300 20.11 -27.46 17.59
C VAL A 300 20.28 -26.50 16.41
N GLY A 301 19.26 -26.31 15.60
CA GLY A 301 19.29 -25.41 14.44
C GLY A 301 20.16 -25.96 13.28
N ASP A 302 20.17 -27.28 13.05
CA ASP A 302 20.94 -27.88 11.95
C ASP A 302 20.47 -27.30 10.60
N PRO A 303 21.36 -26.64 9.84
CA PRO A 303 21.00 -25.98 8.57
C PRO A 303 20.37 -26.92 7.54
N ARG A 304 20.70 -28.20 7.56
CA ARG A 304 20.12 -29.21 6.64
C ARG A 304 18.64 -29.44 6.84
N TYR A 305 18.12 -29.14 8.05
CA TYR A 305 16.72 -29.31 8.41
C TYR A 305 15.96 -27.97 8.50
N THR A 306 16.68 -26.90 8.84
CA THR A 306 16.05 -25.60 9.13
C THR A 306 16.17 -24.57 8.01
N GLN A 307 16.92 -24.89 6.93
CA GLN A 307 17.17 -23.98 5.82
C GLN A 307 16.96 -24.67 4.48
N ILE A 308 16.86 -23.87 3.41
CA ILE A 308 16.85 -24.39 2.03
C ILE A 308 18.27 -24.86 1.68
N ASP A 309 18.42 -26.14 1.37
CA ASP A 309 19.68 -26.71 0.87
C ASP A 309 19.78 -26.47 -0.64
N TRP A 310 20.27 -25.29 -1.03
CA TRP A 310 20.43 -24.91 -2.44
C TRP A 310 21.39 -25.80 -3.20
N ASP A 311 22.46 -26.26 -2.57
CA ASP A 311 23.47 -27.10 -3.20
C ASP A 311 22.89 -28.49 -3.50
N GLU A 312 22.04 -29.01 -2.62
CA GLU A 312 21.31 -30.26 -2.84
C GLU A 312 20.29 -30.13 -3.98
N LEU A 313 19.53 -29.03 -4.06
CA LEU A 313 18.58 -28.78 -5.17
C LEU A 313 19.31 -28.77 -6.53
N ILE A 314 20.48 -28.12 -6.58
CA ILE A 314 21.34 -28.07 -7.79
C ILE A 314 21.87 -29.46 -8.12
N ARG A 315 22.27 -30.23 -7.11
CA ARG A 315 22.77 -31.60 -7.30
C ARG A 315 21.69 -32.50 -7.90
N GLN A 316 20.47 -32.44 -7.37
CA GLN A 316 19.34 -33.23 -7.87
C GLN A 316 19.01 -32.87 -9.32
N ASN A 317 18.97 -31.58 -9.67
CA ASN A 317 18.75 -31.13 -11.03
C ASN A 317 19.80 -31.64 -12.02
N ARG A 318 21.09 -31.68 -11.62
CA ARG A 318 22.16 -32.22 -12.46
C ARG A 318 22.03 -33.74 -12.69
N MET A 319 21.47 -34.45 -11.73
CA MET A 319 21.19 -35.88 -11.83
C MET A 319 19.95 -36.21 -12.68
N ALA A 320 19.03 -35.27 -12.85
CA ALA A 320 17.77 -35.46 -13.56
C ALA A 320 17.86 -35.42 -15.09
N GLY A 321 19.06 -35.46 -15.67
CA GLY A 321 19.25 -35.63 -17.12
C GLY A 321 18.85 -34.40 -17.97
N GLY A 322 18.88 -33.21 -17.39
CA GLY A 322 18.67 -31.95 -18.11
C GLY A 322 17.29 -31.28 -17.89
N HIS A 323 16.26 -32.03 -17.50
CA HIS A 323 14.97 -31.47 -17.06
C HIS A 323 15.11 -31.01 -15.60
N ALA A 324 14.65 -29.78 -15.29
CA ALA A 324 14.72 -29.29 -13.93
C ALA A 324 13.61 -29.91 -13.07
N VAL A 325 14.02 -30.47 -11.94
CA VAL A 325 13.12 -30.92 -10.85
C VAL A 325 12.80 -29.74 -9.93
N TYR A 326 13.74 -28.86 -9.72
CA TYR A 326 13.61 -27.62 -8.97
C TYR A 326 13.97 -26.43 -9.85
N ALA A 327 13.22 -25.35 -9.72
CA ALA A 327 13.51 -24.12 -10.43
C ALA A 327 13.14 -22.90 -9.57
N LEU A 328 13.78 -21.79 -9.86
CA LEU A 328 13.39 -20.49 -9.29
C LEU A 328 12.64 -19.70 -10.35
N GLU A 329 11.39 -19.37 -10.08
CA GLU A 329 10.55 -18.56 -10.93
C GLU A 329 10.43 -17.12 -10.42
N ASP A 330 10.21 -16.17 -11.33
CA ASP A 330 9.73 -14.82 -11.01
C ASP A 330 8.24 -14.72 -11.38
N ARG A 331 7.40 -14.33 -10.43
CA ARG A 331 6.05 -13.82 -10.69
C ARG A 331 6.18 -12.35 -11.04
N VAL A 332 5.81 -12.02 -12.25
CA VAL A 332 6.06 -10.69 -12.82
C VAL A 332 4.75 -9.95 -12.99
N GLU A 333 4.71 -8.72 -12.51
CA GLU A 333 3.67 -7.74 -12.78
C GLU A 333 4.29 -6.58 -13.56
N ARG A 334 3.83 -6.38 -14.79
CA ARG A 334 4.17 -5.22 -15.61
C ARG A 334 3.02 -4.23 -15.56
N LEU A 335 3.29 -3.07 -14.98
CA LEU A 335 2.31 -2.00 -14.80
C LEU A 335 2.46 -0.96 -15.91
N CYS A 336 1.30 -0.44 -16.36
CA CYS A 336 1.22 0.70 -17.26
C CYS A 336 -0.07 1.47 -16.92
N ASN A 337 0.04 2.48 -16.05
CA ASN A 337 -1.08 3.26 -15.54
C ASN A 337 -0.97 4.68 -16.06
N LEU A 338 -2.11 5.23 -16.49
CA LEU A 338 -2.26 6.63 -16.91
C LEU A 338 -3.37 7.26 -16.09
N ALA A 339 -3.15 8.47 -15.60
CA ALA A 339 -4.16 9.24 -14.89
C ALA A 339 -4.11 10.70 -15.36
N PHE A 340 -5.29 11.27 -15.56
CA PHE A 340 -5.49 12.67 -15.91
C PHE A 340 -6.48 13.28 -14.93
N ASP A 341 -6.22 14.51 -14.51
CA ASP A 341 -7.08 15.31 -13.67
C ASP A 341 -7.12 16.73 -14.19
N ALA A 342 -8.31 17.30 -14.26
CA ALA A 342 -8.52 18.72 -14.55
C ALA A 342 -9.53 19.28 -13.57
N SER A 343 -9.21 20.40 -12.94
CA SER A 343 -10.03 21.00 -11.90
C SER A 343 -9.97 22.52 -11.90
N PHE A 344 -11.07 23.10 -11.45
CA PHE A 344 -11.19 24.51 -11.16
C PHE A 344 -11.31 24.69 -9.66
N ALA A 345 -10.76 25.79 -9.14
CA ALA A 345 -11.00 26.28 -7.79
C ALA A 345 -11.48 27.72 -7.90
N THR A 346 -12.68 27.98 -7.36
CA THR A 346 -13.34 29.28 -7.42
C THR A 346 -13.64 29.76 -6.01
N GLU A 347 -13.11 30.89 -5.62
CA GLU A 347 -13.50 31.62 -4.41
C GLU A 347 -14.80 32.34 -4.73
N ALA A 348 -15.94 31.75 -4.37
CA ALA A 348 -17.26 32.33 -4.61
C ALA A 348 -17.50 33.58 -3.75
N ASP A 349 -16.95 33.56 -2.54
CA ASP A 349 -16.79 34.72 -1.67
C ASP A 349 -15.61 34.52 -0.70
N ALA A 350 -15.39 35.46 0.23
CA ALA A 350 -14.28 35.38 1.20
C ALA A 350 -14.35 34.14 2.14
N ARG A 351 -15.46 33.42 2.16
CA ARG A 351 -15.72 32.28 3.05
C ARG A 351 -15.97 30.96 2.32
N LEU A 352 -16.34 30.99 1.04
CA LEU A 352 -16.73 29.82 0.27
C LEU A 352 -15.82 29.60 -0.92
N THR A 353 -15.12 28.49 -0.90
CA THR A 353 -14.33 27.99 -2.04
C THR A 353 -15.01 26.75 -2.65
N LEU A 354 -15.27 26.80 -3.94
CA LEU A 354 -15.79 25.68 -4.72
C LEU A 354 -14.64 25.08 -5.55
N ARG A 355 -14.51 23.75 -5.49
CA ARG A 355 -13.61 23.00 -6.36
C ARG A 355 -14.40 21.98 -7.15
N TYR A 356 -14.23 21.99 -8.46
CA TYR A 356 -14.92 21.04 -9.33
C TYR A 356 -14.00 20.59 -10.46
N GLY A 357 -14.20 19.37 -10.92
CA GLY A 357 -13.30 18.83 -11.93
C GLY A 357 -13.63 17.42 -12.37
N VAL A 358 -12.82 16.94 -13.31
CA VAL A 358 -12.92 15.62 -13.91
C VAL A 358 -11.62 14.87 -13.71
N SER A 359 -11.71 13.56 -13.53
CA SER A 359 -10.56 12.68 -13.53
C SER A 359 -10.78 11.48 -14.43
N LEU A 360 -9.74 11.09 -15.16
CA LEU A 360 -9.71 9.91 -16.01
C LEU A 360 -8.56 9.00 -15.57
N ARG A 361 -8.77 7.69 -15.58
CA ARG A 361 -7.72 6.72 -15.26
C ARG A 361 -7.78 5.49 -16.14
N ARG A 362 -6.62 4.95 -16.44
CA ARG A 362 -6.45 3.63 -17.01
C ARG A 362 -5.35 2.93 -16.27
N GLU A 363 -5.68 1.83 -15.62
CA GLU A 363 -4.75 0.95 -14.94
C GLU A 363 -4.67 -0.35 -15.73
N ASN A 364 -3.45 -0.77 -16.06
CA ASN A 364 -3.21 -2.02 -16.76
C ASN A 364 -2.06 -2.75 -16.09
N THR A 365 -2.34 -3.96 -15.59
CA THR A 365 -1.35 -4.85 -14.99
C THR A 365 -1.33 -6.15 -15.77
N ARG A 366 -0.20 -6.44 -16.44
CA ARG A 366 0.04 -7.73 -17.07
C ARG A 366 0.84 -8.60 -16.13
N SER A 367 0.29 -9.76 -15.79
CA SER A 367 0.85 -10.72 -14.85
C SER A 367 1.24 -11.99 -15.59
N TYR A 368 2.48 -12.45 -15.39
CA TYR A 368 3.01 -13.69 -15.98
C TYR A 368 4.10 -14.30 -15.10
N LYS A 369 4.37 -15.60 -15.30
CA LYS A 369 5.58 -16.24 -14.77
C LYS A 369 6.76 -16.08 -15.74
N GLN A 370 7.94 -15.92 -15.18
CA GLN A 370 9.21 -15.93 -15.93
C GLN A 370 10.20 -16.87 -15.25
N MET A 371 10.81 -17.75 -16.03
CA MET A 371 11.86 -18.62 -15.52
C MET A 371 13.07 -17.75 -15.16
N ARG A 372 13.53 -17.88 -13.92
CA ARG A 372 14.63 -17.07 -13.42
C ARG A 372 15.94 -17.83 -13.37
N ASP A 373 15.89 -19.07 -12.87
CA ASP A 373 17.09 -19.88 -12.63
C ASP A 373 16.66 -21.35 -12.62
N LEU A 374 17.25 -22.14 -13.48
CA LEU A 374 17.00 -23.57 -13.60
C LEU A 374 17.84 -24.41 -12.64
N LEU A 375 18.57 -23.77 -11.71
CA LEU A 375 19.40 -24.44 -10.69
C LEU A 375 20.29 -25.53 -11.26
N GLY A 376 20.95 -25.24 -12.39
CA GLY A 376 21.91 -26.12 -13.03
C GLY A 376 21.32 -27.17 -13.99
N ALA A 377 20.01 -27.15 -14.23
CA ALA A 377 19.35 -27.91 -15.30
C ALA A 377 19.30 -27.12 -16.62
N GLY A 378 18.86 -27.76 -17.70
CA GLY A 378 18.77 -27.16 -19.03
C GLY A 378 17.44 -26.55 -19.38
N TYR A 379 16.32 -27.11 -18.87
CA TYR A 379 14.96 -26.69 -19.20
C TYR A 379 13.92 -27.26 -18.24
N VAL A 380 12.68 -26.74 -18.30
CA VAL A 380 11.44 -27.37 -17.82
C VAL A 380 10.41 -27.42 -18.95
N THR A 381 9.43 -28.31 -18.85
CA THR A 381 8.26 -28.33 -19.74
C THR A 381 7.18 -27.41 -19.18
N ASP A 382 6.51 -26.62 -20.04
CA ASP A 382 5.44 -25.70 -19.65
C ASP A 382 4.11 -26.44 -19.42
N ILE A 383 4.02 -27.10 -18.28
CA ILE A 383 2.85 -27.88 -17.87
C ILE A 383 2.37 -27.42 -16.49
N ASP A 384 1.11 -27.69 -16.16
CA ASP A 384 0.57 -27.53 -14.81
C ASP A 384 0.95 -28.75 -13.95
N ARG A 385 2.00 -28.60 -13.17
CA ARG A 385 2.56 -29.66 -12.32
C ARG A 385 1.59 -30.18 -11.25
N PHE A 386 0.59 -29.40 -10.86
CA PHE A 386 -0.39 -29.82 -9.86
C PHE A 386 -1.42 -30.80 -10.41
N LEU A 387 -1.48 -30.97 -11.74
CA LEU A 387 -2.35 -31.89 -12.41
C LEU A 387 -1.63 -33.16 -12.91
N ILE A 388 -0.34 -33.32 -12.57
CA ILE A 388 0.38 -34.56 -12.88
C ILE A 388 -0.26 -35.68 -12.06
N ASP A 389 -0.72 -36.74 -12.76
CA ASP A 389 -1.36 -37.92 -12.18
C ASP A 389 -2.61 -37.62 -11.34
N ASP A 390 -3.32 -36.50 -11.62
CA ASP A 390 -4.58 -36.15 -10.97
C ASP A 390 -5.74 -36.97 -11.56
N ASP A 391 -6.35 -37.84 -10.76
CA ASP A 391 -7.45 -38.70 -11.17
C ASP A 391 -8.71 -37.93 -11.56
N THR A 392 -8.87 -36.70 -11.05
CA THR A 392 -10.07 -35.86 -11.28
C THR A 392 -10.02 -35.17 -12.63
N TYR A 393 -8.84 -34.65 -13.01
CA TYR A 393 -8.65 -33.84 -14.21
C TYR A 393 -7.93 -34.58 -15.33
N GLY A 394 -7.45 -35.81 -15.08
CA GLY A 394 -6.63 -36.56 -16.02
C GLY A 394 -5.36 -35.78 -16.38
N ASN A 395 -4.90 -35.91 -17.61
CA ASN A 395 -3.66 -35.27 -18.07
C ASN A 395 -3.90 -33.92 -18.76
N LEU A 396 -4.78 -33.07 -18.24
CA LEU A 396 -5.04 -31.72 -18.77
C LEU A 396 -3.94 -30.73 -18.35
N LEU A 397 -2.70 -31.02 -18.74
CA LEU A 397 -1.51 -30.43 -18.20
C LEU A 397 -1.04 -29.15 -18.90
N GLN A 398 -1.45 -28.93 -20.17
CA GLN A 398 -0.86 -27.85 -20.96
C GLN A 398 -1.24 -26.48 -20.43
N ASN A 399 -0.23 -25.68 -20.10
CA ASN A 399 -0.43 -24.27 -19.73
C ASN A 399 -0.84 -23.41 -20.93
N ASP A 400 -0.43 -23.80 -22.16
CA ASP A 400 -0.79 -23.09 -23.37
C ASP A 400 -1.00 -24.10 -24.54
N LEU A 401 -2.25 -24.39 -24.89
CA LEU A 401 -2.61 -25.25 -26.02
C LEU A 401 -2.13 -24.72 -27.38
N ARG A 402 -1.80 -23.46 -27.46
CA ARG A 402 -1.26 -22.85 -28.70
C ARG A 402 0.21 -23.21 -28.91
N HIS A 403 0.90 -23.64 -27.85
CA HIS A 403 2.29 -24.07 -27.84
C HIS A 403 2.47 -25.28 -26.92
N PRO A 404 1.85 -26.44 -27.25
CA PRO A 404 1.87 -27.61 -26.38
C PRO A 404 3.30 -28.19 -26.25
N GLY A 405 3.60 -28.73 -25.08
CA GLY A 405 4.90 -29.35 -24.80
C GLY A 405 6.09 -28.39 -24.87
N ARG A 406 5.85 -27.08 -24.73
CA ARG A 406 6.88 -26.06 -24.86
C ARG A 406 7.99 -26.23 -23.84
N THR A 407 9.22 -26.20 -24.31
CA THR A 407 10.43 -26.14 -23.48
C THR A 407 10.65 -24.70 -23.00
N VAL A 408 10.87 -24.54 -21.70
CA VAL A 408 11.10 -23.25 -21.02
C VAL A 408 12.54 -23.19 -20.54
N ARG A 409 13.22 -22.13 -20.88
CA ARG A 409 14.59 -21.80 -20.45
C ARG A 409 14.60 -20.53 -19.61
N GLU A 410 15.76 -20.21 -19.04
CA GLU A 410 15.92 -18.96 -18.27
C GLU A 410 15.55 -17.74 -19.11
N GLY A 411 14.73 -16.86 -18.53
CA GLY A 411 14.18 -15.68 -19.19
C GLY A 411 12.86 -15.89 -19.91
N ASP A 412 12.44 -17.12 -20.19
CA ASP A 412 11.18 -17.41 -20.86
C ASP A 412 9.96 -17.20 -19.97
N ARG A 413 8.86 -16.80 -20.58
CA ARG A 413 7.56 -16.77 -19.90
C ARG A 413 6.93 -18.14 -19.96
N PHE A 414 6.24 -18.54 -18.89
CA PHE A 414 5.57 -19.82 -18.80
C PHE A 414 4.43 -19.79 -17.78
N GLY A 415 3.73 -20.90 -17.63
CA GLY A 415 2.72 -21.08 -16.61
C GLY A 415 1.44 -20.29 -16.88
N TYR A 416 1.49 -18.98 -16.80
CA TYR A 416 0.37 -18.09 -17.12
C TYR A 416 0.84 -16.76 -17.70
N ASP A 417 -0.03 -16.12 -18.51
CA ASP A 417 0.14 -14.73 -18.99
C ASP A 417 -1.24 -14.11 -19.20
N TYR A 418 -1.56 -13.05 -18.44
CA TYR A 418 -2.83 -12.33 -18.56
C TYR A 418 -2.67 -10.87 -18.18
N ALA A 419 -3.62 -10.05 -18.57
CA ALA A 419 -3.69 -8.64 -18.15
C ALA A 419 -5.05 -8.33 -17.51
N LEU A 420 -5.03 -7.54 -16.46
CA LEU A 420 -6.20 -6.91 -15.86
C LEU A 420 -6.18 -5.43 -16.23
N THR A 421 -7.31 -4.92 -16.71
CA THR A 421 -7.45 -3.53 -17.11
C THR A 421 -8.64 -2.91 -16.39
N LEU A 422 -8.41 -1.77 -15.72
CA LEU A 422 -9.44 -0.89 -15.21
C LEU A 422 -9.40 0.43 -16.00
N ARG A 423 -10.56 0.91 -16.45
CA ARG A 423 -10.75 2.24 -17.03
C ARG A 423 -11.79 2.95 -16.21
N GLY A 424 -11.51 4.17 -15.78
CA GLY A 424 -12.39 4.93 -14.91
C GLY A 424 -12.46 6.39 -15.31
N ALA A 425 -13.64 6.98 -15.11
CA ALA A 425 -13.88 8.40 -15.19
C ALA A 425 -14.65 8.85 -13.95
N ALA A 426 -14.37 10.04 -13.42
CA ALA A 426 -15.11 10.58 -12.30
C ALA A 426 -15.27 12.10 -12.39
N LEU A 427 -16.42 12.58 -11.91
CA LEU A 427 -16.72 13.98 -11.67
C LEU A 427 -16.54 14.25 -10.18
N ARG A 428 -15.98 15.40 -9.83
CA ARG A 428 -15.77 15.84 -8.45
C ARG A 428 -16.35 17.22 -8.24
N LEU A 429 -16.99 17.39 -7.09
CA LEU A 429 -17.44 18.67 -6.58
C LEU A 429 -17.08 18.74 -5.10
N GLN A 430 -16.48 19.83 -4.68
CA GLN A 430 -16.15 20.11 -3.29
C GLN A 430 -16.52 21.55 -2.97
N ALA A 431 -17.09 21.74 -1.80
CA ALA A 431 -17.39 23.06 -1.25
C ALA A 431 -16.74 23.15 0.14
N ASP A 432 -15.89 24.14 0.32
CA ASP A 432 -15.21 24.46 1.57
C ASP A 432 -15.71 25.83 2.06
N TYR A 433 -16.44 25.81 3.17
CA TYR A 433 -16.90 27.03 3.83
C TYR A 433 -16.10 27.26 5.11
N ARG A 434 -15.60 28.48 5.31
CA ARG A 434 -14.82 28.86 6.50
C ARG A 434 -15.27 30.22 7.02
N SER A 435 -15.52 30.29 8.31
CA SER A 435 -15.66 31.52 9.07
C SER A 435 -14.84 31.42 10.35
N ASP A 436 -14.78 32.48 11.15
CA ASP A 436 -13.99 32.51 12.38
C ASP A 436 -14.31 31.35 13.33
N ARG A 437 -15.56 30.95 13.43
CA ARG A 437 -16.05 29.93 14.37
C ARG A 437 -16.56 28.65 13.73
N PHE A 438 -16.83 28.67 12.43
CA PHE A 438 -17.46 27.55 11.75
C PHE A 438 -16.71 27.19 10.49
N ARG A 439 -16.52 25.89 10.31
CA ARG A 439 -15.99 25.28 9.08
C ARG A 439 -16.95 24.21 8.61
N ALA A 440 -17.19 24.13 7.32
CA ALA A 440 -17.93 23.02 6.71
C ALA A 440 -17.26 22.62 5.39
N ASP A 441 -17.11 21.32 5.19
CA ASP A 441 -16.55 20.72 3.99
C ASP A 441 -17.56 19.72 3.42
N LEU A 442 -17.92 19.84 2.16
CA LEU A 442 -18.73 18.89 1.42
C LEU A 442 -17.97 18.42 0.19
N SER A 443 -17.88 17.11 -0.02
CA SER A 443 -17.22 16.53 -1.19
C SER A 443 -18.10 15.44 -1.80
N VAL A 444 -18.31 15.53 -3.11
CA VAL A 444 -19.06 14.57 -3.92
C VAL A 444 -18.16 14.11 -5.06
N VAL A 445 -18.01 12.80 -5.20
CA VAL A 445 -17.36 12.19 -6.34
C VAL A 445 -18.29 11.15 -6.94
N LEU A 446 -18.55 11.24 -8.23
CA LEU A 446 -19.38 10.30 -8.98
C LEU A 446 -18.53 9.69 -10.10
N GLY A 447 -18.45 8.38 -10.15
CA GLY A 447 -17.58 7.68 -11.08
C GLY A 447 -18.27 6.64 -11.95
N SER A 448 -17.56 6.22 -12.98
CA SER A 448 -17.88 5.08 -13.82
C SER A 448 -16.59 4.31 -14.08
N ASP A 449 -16.58 3.04 -13.70
CA ASP A 449 -15.43 2.14 -13.86
C ASP A 449 -15.81 0.96 -14.76
N ALA A 450 -14.87 0.51 -15.58
CA ALA A 450 -14.96 -0.68 -16.39
C ALA A 450 -13.75 -1.57 -16.16
N VAL A 451 -13.99 -2.82 -15.78
CA VAL A 451 -12.94 -3.81 -15.47
C VAL A 451 -13.02 -4.99 -16.43
N SER A 452 -11.89 -5.43 -16.93
CA SER A 452 -11.78 -6.58 -17.83
C SER A 452 -10.46 -7.33 -17.63
N ARG A 453 -10.47 -8.61 -18.02
CA ARG A 453 -9.28 -9.47 -18.10
C ARG A 453 -9.01 -9.80 -19.56
N ARG A 454 -7.76 -10.01 -19.91
CA ARG A 454 -7.34 -10.61 -21.19
C ARG A 454 -6.31 -11.70 -20.91
N GLY A 455 -6.62 -12.93 -21.29
CA GLY A 455 -5.69 -14.05 -21.27
C GLY A 455 -4.87 -14.12 -22.55
N TYR A 456 -3.59 -14.43 -22.42
CA TYR A 456 -2.65 -14.62 -23.54
C TYR A 456 -2.26 -16.09 -23.72
N TYR A 457 -2.57 -16.96 -22.74
CA TYR A 457 -2.40 -18.40 -22.79
C TYR A 457 -3.76 -19.09 -22.84
N GLU A 458 -3.86 -20.15 -23.62
CA GLU A 458 -5.02 -21.02 -23.71
C GLU A 458 -4.79 -22.26 -22.87
N LYS A 459 -5.36 -22.27 -21.67
CA LYS A 459 -5.22 -23.38 -20.73
C LYS A 459 -5.96 -24.62 -21.19
N GLU A 460 -5.33 -25.81 -21.12
CA GLU A 460 -6.00 -27.06 -21.45
C GLU A 460 -7.21 -27.33 -20.55
N LEU A 461 -7.10 -27.03 -19.25
CA LEU A 461 -8.19 -27.13 -18.27
C LEU A 461 -9.36 -26.18 -18.58
N PHE A 462 -9.11 -25.06 -19.29
CA PHE A 462 -10.09 -24.02 -19.65
C PHE A 462 -9.91 -23.58 -21.11
N PRO A 463 -10.24 -24.43 -22.10
CA PRO A 463 -9.92 -24.19 -23.50
C PRO A 463 -10.70 -23.01 -24.11
N GLY A 464 -10.17 -22.48 -25.20
CA GLY A 464 -10.79 -21.42 -25.98
C GLY A 464 -11.01 -20.14 -25.19
N GLY A 465 -12.15 -19.51 -25.39
CA GLY A 465 -12.54 -18.25 -24.74
C GLY A 465 -12.68 -18.32 -23.21
N GLN A 466 -12.63 -19.51 -22.62
CA GLN A 466 -12.66 -19.66 -21.17
C GLN A 466 -11.38 -19.13 -20.50
N SER A 467 -10.24 -19.20 -21.16
CA SER A 467 -8.96 -18.69 -20.64
C SER A 467 -8.27 -17.69 -21.57
N TYR A 468 -8.38 -17.88 -22.89
CA TYR A 468 -7.74 -17.08 -23.93
C TYR A 468 -8.60 -15.92 -24.38
N GLY A 469 -7.97 -14.78 -24.73
CA GLY A 469 -8.65 -13.61 -25.24
C GLY A 469 -9.33 -12.75 -24.14
N PRO A 470 -10.22 -11.83 -24.53
CA PRO A 470 -10.87 -10.90 -23.62
C PRO A 470 -12.01 -11.57 -22.83
N SER A 471 -12.11 -11.22 -21.54
CA SER A 471 -13.30 -11.53 -20.73
C SER A 471 -14.46 -10.59 -21.05
N ARG A 472 -15.62 -10.83 -20.43
CA ARG A 472 -16.67 -9.82 -20.34
C ARG A 472 -16.15 -8.56 -19.64
N VAL A 473 -16.69 -7.40 -20.01
CA VAL A 473 -16.42 -6.12 -19.35
C VAL A 473 -17.44 -5.93 -18.23
N MET A 474 -16.97 -5.79 -16.99
CA MET A 474 -17.80 -5.48 -15.84
C MET A 474 -17.80 -3.97 -15.61
N ARG A 475 -18.98 -3.37 -15.40
CA ARG A 475 -19.16 -1.93 -15.20
C ARG A 475 -19.68 -1.65 -13.81
N PHE A 476 -19.15 -0.60 -13.19
CA PHE A 476 -19.49 -0.17 -11.84
C PHE A 476 -19.65 1.35 -11.80
N THR A 477 -20.45 1.84 -10.87
CA THR A 477 -20.68 3.26 -10.61
C THR A 477 -20.22 3.61 -9.20
N PRO A 478 -18.89 3.72 -8.96
CA PRO A 478 -18.37 4.13 -7.66
C PRO A 478 -18.79 5.56 -7.35
N TYR A 479 -19.06 5.82 -6.06
CA TYR A 479 -19.33 7.17 -5.58
C TYR A 479 -18.65 7.40 -4.23
N THR A 480 -18.45 8.67 -3.87
CA THR A 480 -18.01 9.08 -2.55
C THR A 480 -18.74 10.38 -2.18
N LEU A 481 -19.42 10.36 -1.05
CA LEU A 481 -20.03 11.52 -0.42
C LEU A 481 -19.34 11.71 0.92
N LYS A 482 -18.85 12.91 1.19
CA LYS A 482 -18.24 13.27 2.47
C LYS A 482 -18.76 14.62 2.91
N ALA A 483 -19.09 14.72 4.18
CA ALA A 483 -19.45 15.98 4.82
C ALA A 483 -18.71 16.07 6.16
N ALA A 484 -18.16 17.23 6.45
CA ALA A 484 -17.57 17.53 7.74
C ALA A 484 -17.98 18.94 8.18
N ALA A 485 -18.15 19.12 9.48
CA ALA A 485 -18.38 20.42 10.06
C ALA A 485 -17.61 20.55 11.38
N GLY A 486 -17.04 21.72 11.60
CA GLY A 486 -16.34 22.08 12.82
C GLY A 486 -16.88 23.37 13.40
N TRP A 487 -17.06 23.41 14.72
CA TRP A 487 -17.52 24.58 15.44
C TRP A 487 -16.61 24.92 16.61
N ALA A 488 -16.00 26.10 16.55
CA ALA A 488 -15.19 26.66 17.63
C ALA A 488 -16.08 27.47 18.57
N PHE A 489 -16.41 26.92 19.73
CA PHE A 489 -17.15 27.64 20.78
C PHE A 489 -16.24 28.50 21.65
N SER A 490 -14.93 28.34 21.54
CA SER A 490 -13.91 29.26 22.03
C SER A 490 -12.64 29.18 21.17
N PRO A 491 -11.70 30.12 21.27
CA PRO A 491 -10.43 30.08 20.52
C PRO A 491 -9.59 28.81 20.71
N ARG A 492 -9.86 28.06 21.79
CA ARG A 492 -9.12 26.88 22.18
C ARG A 492 -9.90 25.59 22.14
N ARG A 493 -11.23 25.65 21.98
CA ARG A 493 -12.10 24.46 22.07
C ARG A 493 -13.02 24.41 20.88
N TYR A 494 -13.02 23.26 20.24
CA TYR A 494 -13.92 23.04 19.11
C TYR A 494 -14.39 21.58 19.01
N LEU A 495 -15.53 21.44 18.37
CA LEU A 495 -16.13 20.17 18.02
C LEU A 495 -16.02 19.97 16.53
N GLU A 496 -15.84 18.73 16.11
CA GLU A 496 -15.85 18.32 14.72
C GLU A 496 -16.76 17.12 14.56
N ILE A 497 -17.57 17.14 13.51
CA ILE A 497 -18.35 15.99 13.06
C ILE A 497 -17.99 15.71 11.63
N ALA A 498 -17.92 14.43 11.26
CA ALA A 498 -17.73 14.03 9.88
C ALA A 498 -18.57 12.80 9.59
N ALA A 499 -19.07 12.72 8.37
CA ALA A 499 -19.77 11.56 7.85
C ALA A 499 -19.31 11.28 6.42
N ALA A 500 -19.27 10.00 6.05
CA ALA A 500 -18.94 9.58 4.70
C ALA A 500 -19.81 8.39 4.28
N ALA A 501 -20.20 8.38 3.01
CA ALA A 501 -20.80 7.25 2.32
C ALA A 501 -20.07 7.04 1.00
N ALA A 502 -19.55 5.83 0.78
CA ALA A 502 -18.80 5.51 -0.42
C ALA A 502 -19.20 4.14 -0.96
N ALA A 503 -19.23 4.01 -2.27
CA ALA A 503 -19.22 2.73 -2.97
C ALA A 503 -18.00 2.67 -3.86
N ARG A 504 -17.24 1.60 -3.78
CA ARG A 504 -16.04 1.41 -4.60
C ARG A 504 -16.15 0.19 -5.50
N THR A 505 -15.54 0.28 -6.64
CA THR A 505 -15.33 -0.86 -7.53
C THR A 505 -14.49 -1.91 -6.80
N PRO A 506 -14.91 -3.19 -6.77
CA PRO A 506 -14.09 -4.27 -6.23
C PRO A 506 -12.75 -4.35 -6.95
N ARG A 507 -11.74 -4.86 -6.27
CA ARG A 507 -10.42 -5.04 -6.90
C ARG A 507 -10.53 -5.99 -8.09
N ALA A 508 -9.80 -5.68 -9.17
CA ALA A 508 -9.81 -6.54 -10.34
C ALA A 508 -9.43 -8.00 -10.02
N GLY A 509 -8.51 -8.21 -9.05
CA GLY A 509 -8.12 -9.55 -8.59
C GLY A 509 -9.23 -10.31 -7.85
N ASP A 510 -10.15 -9.59 -7.16
CA ASP A 510 -11.27 -10.19 -6.43
C ASP A 510 -12.51 -10.41 -7.33
N LEU A 511 -12.55 -9.77 -8.50
CA LEU A 511 -13.62 -9.93 -9.49
C LEU A 511 -13.47 -11.18 -10.35
N PHE A 512 -12.25 -11.65 -10.55
CA PHE A 512 -11.96 -12.86 -11.29
C PHE A 512 -11.62 -13.98 -10.33
N PHE A 513 -12.38 -15.07 -10.41
CA PHE A 513 -12.28 -16.17 -9.46
C PHE A 513 -10.87 -16.79 -9.43
N GLN A 514 -10.31 -17.05 -10.61
CA GLN A 514 -8.97 -17.60 -10.79
C GLN A 514 -8.27 -16.93 -11.98
N PRO A 515 -7.83 -15.67 -11.85
CA PRO A 515 -7.33 -14.91 -13.00
C PRO A 515 -6.07 -15.51 -13.63
N LEU A 516 -5.34 -16.37 -12.92
CA LEU A 516 -4.20 -17.12 -13.45
C LEU A 516 -4.63 -18.15 -14.51
N TYR A 517 -5.82 -18.71 -14.38
CA TYR A 517 -6.28 -19.86 -15.16
C TYR A 517 -7.37 -19.51 -16.18
N ASN A 518 -8.34 -18.66 -15.81
CA ASN A 518 -9.53 -18.50 -16.63
C ASN A 518 -10.15 -17.09 -16.57
N ASN A 519 -11.15 -16.88 -17.44
CA ASN A 519 -11.94 -15.64 -17.56
C ASN A 519 -13.18 -15.61 -16.63
N ARG A 520 -13.35 -16.63 -15.78
CA ARG A 520 -14.52 -16.74 -14.91
C ARG A 520 -14.54 -15.61 -13.88
N THR A 521 -15.67 -14.99 -13.72
CA THR A 521 -15.88 -13.89 -12.78
C THR A 521 -16.72 -14.36 -11.61
N VAL A 522 -16.60 -13.68 -10.48
CA VAL A 522 -17.52 -13.80 -9.36
C VAL A 522 -18.95 -13.51 -9.85
N ASP A 523 -19.92 -14.24 -9.32
CA ASP A 523 -21.33 -14.06 -9.67
C ASP A 523 -21.87 -12.76 -9.08
N ASN A 524 -22.56 -11.97 -9.91
CA ASN A 524 -23.21 -10.71 -9.52
C ASN A 524 -22.35 -9.79 -8.63
N PRO A 525 -21.13 -9.43 -9.06
CA PRO A 525 -20.26 -8.59 -8.25
C PRO A 525 -20.87 -7.19 -8.09
N VAL A 526 -20.95 -6.75 -6.85
CA VAL A 526 -21.48 -5.42 -6.47
C VAL A 526 -20.37 -4.56 -5.88
N PRO A 527 -20.48 -3.21 -5.97
CA PRO A 527 -19.55 -2.32 -5.30
C PRO A 527 -19.58 -2.52 -3.79
N GLU A 528 -18.41 -2.53 -3.17
CA GLU A 528 -18.30 -2.50 -1.70
C GLU A 528 -18.71 -1.13 -1.19
N ARG A 529 -19.65 -1.09 -0.23
CA ARG A 529 -20.17 0.13 0.36
C ARG A 529 -19.58 0.37 1.74
N THR A 530 -19.13 1.58 2.00
CA THR A 530 -18.60 1.99 3.30
C THR A 530 -19.35 3.22 3.80
N PHE A 531 -19.81 3.16 5.05
CA PHE A 531 -20.42 4.27 5.79
C PHE A 531 -19.54 4.55 7.00
N ALA A 532 -19.18 5.80 7.22
CA ALA A 532 -18.37 6.22 8.35
C ALA A 532 -18.97 7.46 9.00
N ALA A 533 -18.87 7.51 10.33
CA ALA A 533 -19.24 8.69 11.12
C ALA A 533 -18.17 8.92 12.19
N GLU A 534 -17.90 10.18 12.46
CA GLU A 534 -16.92 10.64 13.45
C GLU A 534 -17.48 11.80 14.25
N PHE A 535 -17.16 11.81 15.53
CA PHE A 535 -17.41 12.92 16.43
C PHE A 535 -16.13 13.22 17.20
N GLY A 536 -15.57 14.39 16.99
CA GLY A 536 -14.31 14.84 17.56
C GLY A 536 -14.48 16.02 18.49
N TRP A 537 -13.74 16.03 19.59
CA TRP A 537 -13.54 17.18 20.45
C TRP A 537 -12.05 17.49 20.53
N ARG A 538 -11.72 18.78 20.51
CA ARG A 538 -10.34 19.22 20.62
C ARG A 538 -10.18 20.43 21.53
N LEU A 539 -9.13 20.39 22.34
CA LEU A 539 -8.60 21.50 23.10
C LEU A 539 -7.23 21.84 22.55
N THR A 540 -6.98 23.09 22.21
CA THR A 540 -5.66 23.56 21.79
C THR A 540 -5.19 24.67 22.71
N GLY A 541 -4.02 24.50 23.28
CA GLY A 541 -3.44 25.47 24.20
C GLY A 541 -1.92 25.50 24.15
N PRO A 542 -1.27 26.47 24.79
CA PRO A 542 0.18 26.60 24.79
C PRO A 542 0.86 25.46 25.58
N VAL A 543 0.18 24.89 26.57
CA VAL A 543 0.70 23.81 27.44
C VAL A 543 0.12 22.46 27.04
N LEU A 544 -1.16 22.40 26.66
CA LEU A 544 -1.88 21.17 26.38
C LEU A 544 -2.63 21.28 25.04
N ASP A 545 -2.33 20.39 24.12
CA ASP A 545 -3.12 20.11 22.91
C ASP A 545 -3.70 18.69 23.08
N LEU A 546 -5.04 18.57 23.09
CA LEU A 546 -5.75 17.32 23.34
C LEU A 546 -6.81 17.12 22.28
N GLN A 547 -6.88 15.91 21.74
CA GLN A 547 -7.93 15.45 20.82
C GLN A 547 -8.55 14.16 21.33
N ALA A 548 -9.85 14.05 21.24
CA ALA A 548 -10.61 12.81 21.42
C ALA A 548 -11.61 12.66 20.27
N THR A 549 -11.62 11.51 19.60
CA THR A 549 -12.52 11.25 18.47
C THR A 549 -13.18 9.89 18.66
N ALA A 550 -14.52 9.88 18.69
CA ALA A 550 -15.30 8.66 18.57
C ALA A 550 -15.57 8.38 17.08
N PHE A 551 -15.52 7.13 16.68
CA PHE A 551 -15.74 6.73 15.29
C PHE A 551 -16.60 5.48 15.18
N ALA A 552 -17.32 5.36 14.07
CA ALA A 552 -18.01 4.16 13.63
C ALA A 552 -17.83 4.00 12.11
N VAL A 553 -17.51 2.79 11.66
CA VAL A 553 -17.34 2.45 10.24
C VAL A 553 -18.07 1.13 9.97
N LEU A 554 -18.98 1.15 9.03
CA LEU A 554 -19.70 -0.01 8.51
C LEU A 554 -19.32 -0.23 7.05
N THR A 555 -18.76 -1.39 6.73
CA THR A 555 -18.51 -1.82 5.35
C THR A 555 -19.46 -2.97 5.02
N LEU A 556 -20.11 -2.91 3.87
CA LEU A 556 -21.06 -3.89 3.36
C LEU A 556 -20.65 -4.34 1.95
N ASP A 557 -21.15 -5.52 1.57
CA ASP A 557 -20.96 -6.09 0.22
C ASP A 557 -19.49 -6.33 -0.16
N GLY A 558 -18.62 -6.56 0.84
CA GLY A 558 -17.23 -6.93 0.60
C GLY A 558 -17.14 -8.25 -0.18
N THR A 559 -16.18 -8.32 -1.10
CA THR A 559 -15.85 -9.55 -1.84
C THR A 559 -14.40 -9.92 -1.54
N GLU A 560 -14.16 -11.16 -1.15
CA GLU A 560 -12.83 -11.72 -0.90
C GLU A 560 -12.71 -13.09 -1.57
N THR A 561 -11.56 -13.34 -2.17
CA THR A 561 -11.19 -14.70 -2.60
C THR A 561 -10.29 -15.31 -1.53
N ARG A 562 -10.60 -16.55 -1.15
CA ARG A 562 -9.87 -17.32 -0.15
C ARG A 562 -9.49 -18.67 -0.72
N ARG A 563 -8.30 -19.12 -0.37
CA ARG A 563 -7.86 -20.48 -0.64
C ARG A 563 -7.92 -21.27 0.65
N TYR A 564 -8.53 -22.45 0.61
CA TYR A 564 -8.56 -23.39 1.72
C TYR A 564 -8.25 -24.79 1.21
N TYR A 565 -7.85 -25.66 2.11
CA TYR A 565 -7.69 -27.07 1.84
C TYR A 565 -8.97 -27.80 2.19
N ASP A 566 -9.53 -28.52 1.23
CA ASP A 566 -10.70 -29.38 1.44
C ASP A 566 -10.22 -30.76 1.83
N ASP A 567 -10.39 -31.12 3.11
CA ASP A 567 -9.93 -32.40 3.65
C ASP A 567 -10.68 -33.60 3.03
N MET A 568 -11.93 -33.41 2.62
CA MET A 568 -12.76 -34.47 2.01
C MET A 568 -12.30 -34.79 0.58
N ALA A 569 -12.02 -33.75 -0.18
CA ALA A 569 -11.52 -33.86 -1.55
C ALA A 569 -10.00 -33.95 -1.64
N SER A 570 -9.28 -33.75 -0.52
CA SER A 570 -7.82 -33.72 -0.45
C SER A 570 -7.15 -32.72 -1.42
N VAL A 571 -7.82 -31.60 -1.71
CA VAL A 571 -7.36 -30.60 -2.68
C VAL A 571 -7.45 -29.17 -2.14
N TYR A 572 -6.65 -28.27 -2.70
CA TYR A 572 -6.80 -26.84 -2.45
C TYR A 572 -7.90 -26.26 -3.33
N CYS A 573 -8.88 -25.65 -2.66
CA CYS A 573 -10.02 -25.00 -3.31
C CYS A 573 -9.91 -23.48 -3.19
N ASP A 574 -10.30 -22.76 -4.25
CA ASP A 574 -10.50 -21.32 -4.20
C ASP A 574 -11.99 -21.02 -4.01
N MET A 575 -12.31 -20.19 -3.03
CA MET A 575 -13.67 -19.77 -2.70
C MET A 575 -13.79 -18.26 -2.79
N ALA A 576 -14.80 -17.77 -3.49
CA ALA A 576 -15.18 -16.36 -3.47
C ALA A 576 -16.30 -16.15 -2.44
N VAL A 577 -16.04 -15.33 -1.45
CA VAL A 577 -17.01 -14.93 -0.42
C VAL A 577 -17.50 -13.54 -0.77
N THR A 578 -18.80 -13.38 -0.94
CA THR A 578 -19.45 -12.10 -1.26
C THR A 578 -20.39 -11.67 -0.15
N GLY A 579 -20.78 -10.39 -0.12
CA GLY A 579 -21.72 -9.87 0.88
C GLY A 579 -21.11 -9.71 2.27
N ILE A 580 -19.78 -9.67 2.38
CA ILE A 580 -19.10 -9.53 3.66
C ILE A 580 -19.43 -8.16 4.27
N GLY A 581 -20.01 -8.19 5.47
CA GLY A 581 -20.22 -7.01 6.30
C GLY A 581 -19.20 -6.91 7.42
N ARG A 582 -18.64 -5.71 7.65
CA ARG A 582 -17.71 -5.42 8.76
C ARG A 582 -18.15 -4.17 9.50
N LEU A 583 -18.13 -4.23 10.82
CA LEU A 583 -18.43 -3.10 11.69
C LEU A 583 -17.24 -2.84 12.61
N SER A 584 -16.75 -1.61 12.59
CA SER A 584 -15.68 -1.11 13.44
C SER A 584 -16.16 0.12 14.18
N TYR A 585 -15.95 0.20 15.48
CA TYR A 585 -16.27 1.38 16.25
C TYR A 585 -15.35 1.53 17.47
N GLY A 586 -15.11 2.75 17.89
CA GLY A 586 -14.19 3.00 18.99
C GLY A 586 -13.93 4.47 19.26
N ILE A 587 -12.89 4.69 20.08
CA ILE A 587 -12.41 6.02 20.46
C ILE A 587 -10.91 6.07 20.22
N GLU A 588 -10.44 7.17 19.67
CA GLU A 588 -9.03 7.54 19.51
C GLU A 588 -8.80 8.82 20.33
N ALA A 589 -7.68 8.90 21.05
CA ALA A 589 -7.29 10.07 21.80
C ALA A 589 -5.80 10.35 21.62
N ALA A 590 -5.43 11.63 21.59
CA ALA A 590 -4.03 12.05 21.57
C ALA A 590 -3.85 13.33 22.36
N ALA A 591 -2.70 13.46 23.01
CA ALA A 591 -2.33 14.63 23.79
C ALA A 591 -0.87 15.00 23.56
N ASP A 592 -0.60 16.29 23.40
CA ASP A 592 0.71 16.90 23.48
C ASP A 592 0.76 17.80 24.70
N ILE A 593 1.67 17.50 25.63
CA ILE A 593 1.83 18.23 26.87
C ILE A 593 3.21 18.85 26.89
N ARG A 594 3.29 20.18 26.96
CA ARG A 594 4.55 20.90 27.14
C ARG A 594 4.83 21.04 28.63
N LEU A 595 5.65 20.12 29.15
CA LEU A 595 6.02 20.09 30.57
C LEU A 595 6.98 21.24 30.93
N SER A 596 7.85 21.63 29.99
CA SER A 596 8.75 22.77 30.11
C SER A 596 9.21 23.20 28.74
N TYR A 597 10.10 24.22 28.68
CA TYR A 597 10.70 24.64 27.40
C TYR A 597 11.58 23.54 26.76
N ARG A 598 12.05 22.55 27.55
CA ARG A 598 12.90 21.44 27.08
C ARG A 598 12.13 20.11 26.94
N TRP A 599 11.00 19.94 27.63
CA TRP A 599 10.32 18.67 27.71
C TRP A 599 8.90 18.74 27.13
N ARG A 600 8.62 17.89 26.17
CA ARG A 600 7.28 17.64 25.61
C ARG A 600 6.95 16.17 25.79
N LEU A 601 5.77 15.88 26.30
CA LEU A 601 5.20 14.54 26.37
C LEU A 601 4.10 14.42 25.32
N SER A 602 4.22 13.43 24.42
CA SER A 602 3.21 13.10 23.42
C SER A 602 2.62 11.74 23.73
N LEU A 603 1.32 11.66 23.84
CA LEU A 603 0.56 10.46 24.16
C LEU A 603 -0.46 10.20 23.04
N ALA A 604 -0.67 8.91 22.71
CA ALA A 604 -1.75 8.48 21.85
C ALA A 604 -2.32 7.15 22.35
N ALA A 605 -3.63 7.01 22.32
CA ALA A 605 -4.32 5.80 22.73
C ALA A 605 -5.54 5.56 21.84
N SER A 606 -5.88 4.30 21.61
CA SER A 606 -7.11 3.91 20.94
C SER A 606 -7.73 2.69 21.60
N ALA A 607 -9.06 2.65 21.57
CA ALA A 607 -9.83 1.48 22.00
C ALA A 607 -10.99 1.29 21.02
N GLY A 608 -11.19 0.06 20.56
CA GLY A 608 -12.26 -0.20 19.58
C GLY A 608 -12.65 -1.67 19.51
N ARG A 609 -13.76 -1.89 18.85
CA ARG A 609 -14.23 -3.24 18.48
C ARG A 609 -14.32 -3.36 16.97
N TYR A 610 -13.88 -4.49 16.47
CA TYR A 610 -13.81 -4.84 15.06
C TYR A 610 -14.46 -6.20 14.89
N LYS A 611 -15.55 -6.28 14.14
CA LYS A 611 -16.31 -7.53 13.99
C LYS A 611 -16.94 -7.63 12.60
N TYR A 612 -17.25 -8.82 12.18
CA TYR A 612 -18.15 -9.03 11.05
C TYR A 612 -19.56 -8.57 11.43
N ALA A 613 -20.25 -7.89 10.52
CA ALA A 613 -21.58 -7.33 10.75
C ALA A 613 -22.70 -8.32 10.39
N ARG A 614 -22.38 -9.34 9.60
CA ARG A 614 -23.25 -10.50 9.27
C ARG A 614 -22.39 -11.75 9.33
N ASP A 615 -22.91 -12.75 10.00
CA ASP A 615 -22.39 -14.11 9.97
C ASP A 615 -22.89 -14.83 8.73
#